data_c6db823a90af01816e08f0ecf50fbd61
#
_entry.id   c6db823a90af01816e08f0ecf50fbd61
#
_cell.length_a   1.000
_cell.length_b   1.000
_cell.length_c   1.000
_cell.angle_alpha   90.00
_cell.angle_beta   90.00
_cell.angle_gamma   90.00
#
_symmetry.space_group_name_H-M   'P 1'
#
loop_
_entity.id
_entity.type
_entity.pdbx_description
1 polymer ?
#
loop_
_entity_poly.entity_id
_entity_poly.type
_entity_poly.pdbx_seq_one_letter_code
_entity_poly.pdbx_strand_id
1 'polypeptide(L)'
;MEKPRQMPNSGYVYLLKSCDDGPSKSYVGWTTDLEKRLAAHNDGSGAKATRGRKWQLVHSEVFKTRGAAMSREYELKNNRPERRRLLGNSGN
;
A
#
# COMPACT_ATOMS: atom_id res chain seq x y z
N MET A 1 22.84 0.65 -5.47
CA MET A 1 22.11 0.41 -4.23
C MET A 1 21.22 -0.82 -4.36
N GLU A 2 21.26 -1.67 -3.38
CA GLU A 2 20.52 -2.91 -3.45
C GLU A 2 19.08 -2.71 -3.00
N LYS A 3 18.18 -3.43 -3.62
CA LYS A 3 16.81 -3.49 -3.15
C LYS A 3 16.75 -4.23 -1.81
N PRO A 4 15.78 -3.88 -0.96
CA PRO A 4 15.55 -4.69 0.23
C PRO A 4 15.24 -6.11 -0.19
N ARG A 5 15.87 -7.05 0.47
CA ARG A 5 15.64 -8.45 0.17
C ARG A 5 14.26 -8.86 0.70
N GLN A 6 13.49 -9.50 -0.16
CA GLN A 6 12.22 -10.02 0.26
C GLN A 6 12.40 -11.44 0.76
N MET A 7 11.80 -11.70 1.91
CA MET A 7 11.90 -13.02 2.51
C MET A 7 10.78 -13.92 2.00
N PRO A 8 11.06 -15.20 1.81
CA PRO A 8 10.01 -16.15 1.46
C PRO A 8 8.90 -16.10 2.51
N ASN A 9 7.67 -16.17 2.08
CA ASN A 9 6.49 -16.19 2.94
C ASN A 9 6.22 -14.90 3.69
N SER A 10 7.02 -13.86 3.45
CA SER A 10 6.73 -12.55 4.02
C SER A 10 5.59 -11.88 3.27
N GLY A 11 4.91 -10.98 3.96
CA GLY A 11 3.90 -10.15 3.34
C GLY A 11 4.10 -8.70 3.75
N TYR A 12 3.70 -7.81 2.86
CA TYR A 12 3.77 -6.37 3.10
C TYR A 12 2.37 -5.81 3.06
N VAL A 13 2.07 -4.94 4.01
CA VAL A 13 0.84 -4.14 3.96
C VAL A 13 1.28 -2.75 3.56
N TYR A 14 0.53 -2.12 2.66
CA TYR A 14 0.92 -0.82 2.15
C TYR A 14 -0.28 0.10 2.07
N LEU A 15 0.01 1.39 2.18
CA LEU A 15 -0.99 2.43 2.08
C LEU A 15 -0.55 3.38 0.99
N LEU A 16 -1.40 3.58 0.00
CA LEU A 16 -1.13 4.46 -1.11
C LEU A 16 -2.01 5.70 -1.01
N LYS A 17 -1.49 6.80 -1.51
CA LYS A 17 -2.24 8.04 -1.64
C LYS A 17 -2.17 8.48 -3.09
N SER A 18 -3.29 8.92 -3.63
CA SER A 18 -3.28 9.42 -5.00
C SER A 18 -2.52 10.74 -5.06
N CYS A 19 -1.77 10.92 -6.13
CA CYS A 19 -0.97 12.12 -6.32
C CYS A 19 -1.30 12.82 -7.62
N ASP A 20 -2.52 12.63 -8.12
CA ASP A 20 -3.00 13.34 -9.29
C ASP A 20 -3.87 14.54 -8.85
N ASP A 21 -4.34 15.28 -9.82
CA ASP A 21 -5.26 16.38 -9.55
C ASP A 21 -6.58 15.83 -9.07
N GLY A 22 -7.25 16.61 -8.22
CA GLY A 22 -8.55 16.23 -7.73
C GLY A 22 -8.50 15.75 -6.29
N PRO A 23 -9.63 15.28 -5.78
CA PRO A 23 -9.70 14.84 -4.37
C PRO A 23 -8.77 13.68 -4.09
N SER A 24 -8.08 13.74 -2.98
CA SER A 24 -7.20 12.67 -2.56
C SER A 24 -7.96 11.40 -2.28
N LYS A 25 -7.38 10.29 -2.71
CA LYS A 25 -7.90 8.97 -2.38
C LYS A 25 -6.79 8.12 -1.80
N SER A 26 -7.16 7.14 -1.03
CA SER A 26 -6.20 6.22 -0.46
C SER A 26 -6.59 4.79 -0.80
N TYR A 27 -5.59 3.91 -0.75
CA TYR A 27 -5.79 2.50 -1.05
C TYR A 27 -4.92 1.68 -0.11
N VAL A 28 -5.52 0.66 0.50
CA VAL A 28 -4.81 -0.28 1.37
C VAL A 28 -4.75 -1.62 0.67
N GLY A 29 -3.57 -2.23 0.67
CA GLY A 29 -3.41 -3.55 0.08
C GLY A 29 -2.32 -4.33 0.76
N TRP A 30 -2.13 -5.57 0.33
CA TRP A 30 -1.01 -6.37 0.78
C TRP A 30 -0.41 -7.08 -0.41
N THR A 31 0.87 -7.43 -0.31
CA THR A 31 1.56 -8.08 -1.41
C THR A 31 2.80 -8.80 -0.88
N THR A 32 3.32 -9.71 -1.68
CA THR A 32 4.61 -10.31 -1.40
C THR A 32 5.76 -9.60 -2.09
N ASP A 33 5.46 -8.64 -2.97
CA ASP A 33 6.47 -7.88 -3.70
C ASP A 33 6.00 -6.43 -3.82
N LEU A 34 6.42 -5.60 -2.87
CA LEU A 34 5.92 -4.24 -2.75
C LEU A 34 6.26 -3.38 -3.97
N GLU A 35 7.49 -3.47 -4.45
CA GLU A 35 7.93 -2.66 -5.57
C GLU A 35 7.15 -2.99 -6.85
N LYS A 36 7.00 -4.28 -7.12
CA LYS A 36 6.26 -4.73 -8.28
C LYS A 36 4.79 -4.34 -8.20
N ARG A 37 4.22 -4.44 -7.01
CA ARG A 37 2.81 -4.11 -6.83
C ARG A 37 2.55 -2.62 -7.00
N LEU A 38 3.44 -1.78 -6.48
CA LEU A 38 3.30 -0.34 -6.67
C LEU A 38 3.37 0.04 -8.15
N ALA A 39 4.31 -0.57 -8.87
CA ALA A 39 4.41 -0.33 -10.30
C ALA A 39 3.13 -0.74 -11.02
N ALA A 40 2.54 -1.87 -10.62
CA ALA A 40 1.30 -2.33 -11.23
C ALA A 40 0.15 -1.36 -10.98
N HIS A 41 0.05 -0.81 -9.77
CA HIS A 41 -0.99 0.18 -9.50
C HIS A 41 -0.83 1.40 -10.41
N ASN A 42 0.41 1.84 -10.61
CA ASN A 42 0.66 3.05 -11.40
C ASN A 42 0.52 2.83 -12.90
N ASP A 43 0.71 1.59 -13.39
CA ASP A 43 0.57 1.34 -14.82
C ASP A 43 -0.85 0.87 -15.19
N GLY A 44 -1.73 0.77 -14.22
CA GLY A 44 -3.13 0.42 -14.48
C GLY A 44 -3.43 -1.07 -14.44
N SER A 45 -2.43 -1.90 -14.19
CA SER A 45 -2.65 -3.35 -14.15
C SER A 45 -2.86 -3.88 -12.73
N GLY A 46 -2.89 -3.00 -11.75
CA GLY A 46 -3.16 -3.40 -10.38
C GLY A 46 -4.66 -3.57 -10.13
N ALA A 47 -5.10 -3.20 -8.94
CA ALA A 47 -6.50 -3.34 -8.58
C ALA A 47 -7.37 -2.41 -9.42
N LYS A 48 -8.60 -2.85 -9.63
CA LYS A 48 -9.56 -2.06 -10.39
C LYS A 48 -9.75 -0.67 -9.77
N ALA A 49 -9.75 -0.60 -8.46
CA ALA A 49 -9.96 0.66 -7.75
C ALA A 49 -8.83 1.66 -7.93
N THR A 50 -7.66 1.21 -8.39
CA THR A 50 -6.50 2.11 -8.56
C THR A 50 -6.26 2.53 -9.99
N ARG A 51 -7.05 2.07 -10.93
CA ARG A 51 -6.86 2.40 -12.35
C ARG A 51 -7.07 3.87 -12.62
N GLY A 52 -6.27 4.40 -13.51
CA GLY A 52 -6.45 5.75 -13.99
C GLY A 52 -5.89 6.82 -13.08
N ARG A 53 -5.19 6.43 -12.04
CA ARG A 53 -4.60 7.38 -11.10
C ARG A 53 -3.14 7.08 -10.90
N LYS A 54 -2.42 8.08 -10.45
CA LYS A 54 -1.05 7.91 -10.02
C LYS A 54 -1.03 7.81 -8.51
N TRP A 55 -0.19 6.91 -7.99
CA TRP A 55 -0.15 6.60 -6.57
C TRP A 55 1.25 6.72 -6.02
N GLN A 56 1.34 7.19 -4.79
CA GLN A 56 2.61 7.16 -4.07
C GLN A 56 2.44 6.35 -2.80
N LEU A 57 3.50 5.66 -2.44
CA LEU A 57 3.53 4.87 -1.23
C LEU A 57 3.76 5.79 -0.04
N VAL A 58 2.85 5.81 0.91
CA VAL A 58 3.00 6.67 2.09
C VAL A 58 3.30 5.87 3.36
N HIS A 59 3.02 4.58 3.36
CA HIS A 59 3.28 3.76 4.54
C HIS A 59 3.36 2.29 4.12
N SER A 60 4.26 1.54 4.76
CA SER A 60 4.31 0.10 4.54
C SER A 60 4.75 -0.59 5.83
N GLU A 61 4.32 -1.84 5.98
CA GLU A 61 4.68 -2.68 7.11
C GLU A 61 5.03 -4.06 6.56
N VAL A 62 6.00 -4.71 7.16
CA VAL A 62 6.40 -6.04 6.74
C VAL A 62 6.05 -7.04 7.84
N PHE A 63 5.58 -8.20 7.42
CA PHE A 63 5.19 -9.28 8.33
C PHE A 63 5.89 -10.56 7.92
N LYS A 64 6.16 -11.42 8.89
CA LYS A 64 6.86 -12.67 8.63
C LYS A 64 6.04 -13.67 7.83
N THR A 65 4.71 -13.51 7.85
CA THR A 65 3.82 -14.43 7.13
C THR A 65 2.81 -13.64 6.33
N ARG A 66 2.30 -14.28 5.29
CA ARG A 66 1.23 -13.68 4.47
C ARG A 66 -0.04 -13.51 5.28
N GLY A 67 -0.34 -14.49 6.16
CA GLY A 67 -1.53 -14.41 6.99
C GLY A 67 -1.53 -13.19 7.89
N ALA A 68 -0.37 -12.87 8.49
CA ALA A 68 -0.26 -11.70 9.33
C ALA A 68 -0.47 -10.42 8.53
N ALA A 69 0.10 -10.38 7.31
CA ALA A 69 -0.09 -9.21 6.44
C ALA A 69 -1.56 -9.06 6.06
N MET A 70 -2.21 -10.15 5.72
CA MET A 70 -3.62 -10.12 5.35
C MET A 70 -4.50 -9.62 6.50
N SER A 71 -4.19 -10.06 7.72
CA SER A 71 -4.94 -9.61 8.89
C SER A 71 -4.77 -8.11 9.11
N ARG A 72 -3.55 -7.60 8.96
CA ARG A 72 -3.30 -6.18 9.12
C ARG A 72 -3.98 -5.38 8.01
N GLU A 73 -3.96 -5.89 6.79
CA GLU A 73 -4.62 -5.22 5.68
C GLU A 73 -6.10 -5.06 5.96
N TYR A 74 -6.72 -6.12 6.45
CA TYR A 74 -8.14 -6.09 6.79
C TYR A 74 -8.40 -5.07 7.90
N GLU A 75 -7.55 -5.09 8.92
CA GLU A 75 -7.69 -4.14 10.02
C GLU A 75 -7.60 -2.70 9.53
N LEU A 76 -6.61 -2.39 8.69
CA LEU A 76 -6.44 -1.04 8.19
C LEU A 76 -7.60 -0.61 7.30
N LYS A 77 -8.14 -1.51 6.50
CA LYS A 77 -9.28 -1.18 5.66
C LYS A 77 -10.49 -0.77 6.49
N ASN A 78 -10.62 -1.32 7.67
CA ASN A 78 -11.77 -1.08 8.53
C ASN A 78 -11.48 -0.08 9.66
N ASN A 79 -10.31 0.57 9.63
CA ASN A 79 -9.92 1.50 10.67
C ASN A 79 -9.58 2.85 10.05
N ARG A 80 -10.63 3.63 9.81
CA ARG A 80 -10.47 4.94 9.18
C ARG A 80 -9.58 5.89 9.99
N PRO A 81 -9.71 5.98 11.31
CA PRO A 81 -8.82 6.87 12.08
C PRO A 81 -7.35 6.52 11.93
N GLU A 82 -7.02 5.23 11.90
CA GLU A 82 -5.64 4.81 11.74
C GLU A 82 -5.12 5.18 10.36
N ARG A 83 -5.91 4.96 9.30
CA ARG A 83 -5.50 5.36 7.96
C ARG A 83 -5.27 6.87 7.88
N ARG A 84 -6.16 7.64 8.49
CA ARG A 84 -6.03 9.09 8.48
C ARG A 84 -4.75 9.53 9.19
N ARG A 85 -4.44 8.89 10.30
CA ARG A 85 -3.23 9.17 11.04
C ARG A 85 -1.98 8.90 10.20
N LEU A 86 -1.96 7.75 9.54
CA LEU A 86 -0.82 7.37 8.71
C LEU A 86 -0.66 8.28 7.50
N LEU A 87 -1.77 8.67 6.88
CA LEU A 87 -1.74 9.59 5.75
C LEU A 87 -1.27 10.98 6.16
N GLY A 88 -1.68 11.43 7.33
CA GLY A 88 -1.28 12.72 7.83
C GLY A 88 0.19 12.82 8.14
N ASN A 89 0.78 11.72 8.60
CA ASN A 89 2.20 11.71 8.93
C ASN A 89 3.12 11.86 7.74
N SER A 90 2.62 11.58 6.55
CA SER A 90 3.46 11.65 5.35
C SER A 90 3.05 12.77 4.42
N GLY A 91 2.01 13.47 4.75
CA GLY A 91 1.41 14.38 3.82
C GLY A 91 1.88 15.81 3.93
N ASN A 92 2.58 16.11 4.95
CA ASN A 92 2.96 17.50 5.16
C ASN A 92 4.41 17.63 5.40
#